data_d6f225e502f9734ba1f86eb932a0b274
#
_entry.id   d6f225e502f9734ba1f86eb932a0b274
#
_cell.length_a   1.000
_cell.length_b   1.000
_cell.length_c   1.000
_cell.angle_alpha   90.00
_cell.angle_beta   90.00
_cell.angle_gamma   90.00
#
_symmetry.space_group_name_H-M   'P 1'
#
loop_
_entity.id
_entity.type
_entity.pdbx_description
1 polymer ?
#
loop_
_entity_poly.entity_id
_entity_poly.type
_entity_poly.pdbx_seq_one_letter_code
_entity_poly.pdbx_strand_id
1 'polypeptide(L)'
;FKAVDLSMIPITHTVAQVLHLEHVFLSIRICGIFVSFKFYSVMIMAKVNFKNLTKLKLALNFIRDKIKRTSSIKRGVEVQMPTSYGKFKLIPFLQIGTKKEHVVLFKGNLTDDSPLLVRMHSSCATGDIFSSMRCDCGEQLHKAMELIEKEGRGLILYLNQEGRGIGLMEKMRAYKLQEEGFDTIEANLKLGHNADERDYSIGAEILKQLGVTKIRLLTNNPDKSISLSRCGIIVTDTIPLEIAPNSYDIKYLMTKRDRMGHKLHL
;
A
#
# COMPACT_ATOMS: atom_id res chain seq x y z
N PHE A 1 -6.30 18.03 -15.08
CA PHE A 1 -4.95 18.61 -14.88
C PHE A 1 -4.80 19.74 -15.86
N LYS A 2 -4.77 21.01 -15.41
CA LYS A 2 -4.29 22.11 -16.24
C LYS A 2 -2.77 22.04 -16.19
N ALA A 3 -2.15 21.88 -17.37
CA ALA A 3 -0.71 22.01 -17.51
C ALA A 3 -0.30 23.42 -17.05
N VAL A 4 0.68 23.50 -16.16
CA VAL A 4 1.30 24.79 -15.84
C VAL A 4 2.19 25.13 -17.02
N ASP A 5 1.83 26.18 -17.72
CA ASP A 5 2.62 26.71 -18.86
C ASP A 5 3.91 27.33 -18.30
N LEU A 6 5.03 26.69 -18.57
CA LEU A 6 6.36 27.13 -18.19
C LEU A 6 7.02 28.01 -19.28
N SER A 7 6.26 28.46 -20.29
CA SER A 7 6.77 29.27 -21.42
C SER A 7 7.16 30.71 -21.04
N MET A 8 6.89 31.14 -19.80
CA MET A 8 7.17 32.50 -19.32
C MET A 8 8.54 32.67 -18.64
N ILE A 9 9.46 31.69 -18.77
CA ILE A 9 10.84 31.86 -18.29
C ILE A 9 11.72 32.22 -19.50
N PRO A 10 12.30 33.43 -19.62
CA PRO A 10 13.15 33.80 -20.73
C PRO A 10 14.44 32.94 -20.71
N ILE A 11 14.55 32.04 -21.64
CA ILE A 11 15.75 31.25 -21.90
C ILE A 11 16.59 32.03 -22.90
N THR A 12 17.74 32.54 -22.50
CA THR A 12 18.68 33.20 -23.43
C THR A 12 19.25 32.19 -24.42
N HIS A 13 19.48 32.61 -25.66
CA HIS A 13 19.82 31.85 -26.86
C HIS A 13 21.05 30.91 -26.77
N THR A 14 21.83 30.96 -25.67
CA THR A 14 23.06 30.17 -25.48
C THR A 14 22.82 28.74 -25.00
N VAL A 15 21.61 28.40 -24.59
CA VAL A 15 21.28 27.07 -23.99
C VAL A 15 20.82 26.06 -25.05
N ALA A 16 20.42 26.51 -26.22
CA ALA A 16 19.85 25.64 -27.26
C ALA A 16 20.89 24.73 -28.00
N GLN A 17 22.18 25.00 -27.88
CA GLN A 17 23.21 24.28 -28.64
C GLN A 17 23.86 23.09 -27.89
N VAL A 18 23.49 22.81 -26.63
CA VAL A 18 24.13 21.75 -25.82
C VAL A 18 23.18 20.55 -25.53
N LEU A 19 21.99 20.55 -26.09
CA LEU A 19 20.94 19.56 -25.79
C LEU A 19 21.00 18.30 -26.68
N HIS A 20 22.11 17.57 -26.65
CA HIS A 20 22.21 16.22 -27.20
C HIS A 20 22.70 15.19 -26.17
N LEU A 21 22.22 15.22 -24.93
CA LEU A 21 22.60 14.21 -23.93
C LEU A 21 21.42 13.78 -23.05
N GLU A 22 21.23 12.52 -23.10
CA GLU A 22 20.46 11.55 -22.31
C GLU A 22 19.51 12.02 -21.19
N HIS A 23 18.29 11.52 -21.26
CA HIS A 23 17.22 11.70 -20.28
C HIS A 23 17.53 10.94 -18.99
N VAL A 24 17.82 11.64 -17.89
CA VAL A 24 17.88 11.05 -16.56
C VAL A 24 16.49 11.15 -15.92
N PHE A 25 15.89 10.01 -15.62
CA PHE A 25 14.67 9.93 -14.83
C PHE A 25 15.02 9.87 -13.34
N LEU A 26 14.64 10.86 -12.58
CA LEU A 26 14.68 10.80 -11.12
C LEU A 26 13.27 10.44 -10.60
N SER A 27 13.11 9.23 -10.13
CA SER A 27 11.88 8.79 -9.47
C SER A 27 12.03 9.01 -7.97
N ILE A 28 11.25 9.91 -7.40
CA ILE A 28 11.21 10.12 -5.95
C ILE A 28 9.96 9.44 -5.41
N ARG A 29 10.16 8.42 -4.57
CA ARG A 29 9.08 7.74 -3.86
C ARG A 29 8.81 8.49 -2.55
N ILE A 30 7.69 9.20 -2.47
CA ILE A 30 7.22 9.85 -1.24
C ILE A 30 5.91 9.17 -0.86
N CYS A 31 5.92 8.41 0.25
CA CYS A 31 4.73 7.74 0.80
C CYS A 31 3.88 6.97 -0.24
N GLY A 32 4.51 6.18 -1.12
CA GLY A 32 3.80 5.33 -2.09
C GLY A 32 3.31 6.02 -3.36
N ILE A 33 3.47 7.33 -3.50
CA ILE A 33 3.13 8.04 -4.73
C ILE A 33 4.37 8.11 -5.62
N PHE A 34 4.30 7.48 -6.80
CA PHE A 34 5.31 7.69 -7.84
C PHE A 34 5.05 9.01 -8.53
N VAL A 35 5.85 10.02 -8.24
CA VAL A 35 5.87 11.26 -9.02
C VAL A 35 7.07 11.19 -9.95
N SER A 36 6.81 10.91 -11.22
CA SER A 36 7.85 10.90 -12.24
C SER A 36 8.01 12.33 -12.81
N PHE A 37 9.14 12.95 -12.52
CA PHE A 37 9.51 14.22 -13.12
C PHE A 37 10.52 13.97 -14.25
N LYS A 38 10.24 14.49 -15.42
CA LYS A 38 11.21 14.58 -16.52
C LYS A 38 12.13 15.76 -16.24
N PHE A 39 13.30 15.52 -15.62
CA PHE A 39 14.31 16.56 -15.43
C PHE A 39 15.12 16.70 -16.71
N TYR A 40 15.09 17.87 -17.32
CA TYR A 40 16.10 18.25 -18.29
C TYR A 40 17.41 18.52 -17.53
N SER A 41 18.32 17.61 -17.70
CA SER A 41 19.78 17.68 -17.56
C SER A 41 20.41 18.41 -16.36
N VAL A 42 21.23 17.68 -15.65
CA VAL A 42 22.15 18.06 -14.55
C VAL A 42 23.06 19.27 -14.89
N MET A 43 23.18 19.67 -16.16
CA MET A 43 23.99 20.82 -16.56
C MET A 43 23.42 22.20 -16.20
N ILE A 44 22.12 22.30 -15.84
CA ILE A 44 21.56 23.57 -15.33
C ILE A 44 22.05 23.86 -13.92
N MET A 45 22.46 22.84 -13.15
CA MET A 45 22.93 23.06 -11.77
C MET A 45 24.30 23.74 -11.67
N ALA A 46 25.16 23.64 -12.67
CA ALA A 46 26.51 24.24 -12.64
C ALA A 46 26.55 25.75 -12.85
N LYS A 47 25.46 26.40 -13.23
CA LYS A 47 25.35 27.86 -13.45
C LYS A 47 24.20 28.52 -12.71
N VAL A 48 23.56 27.85 -11.75
CA VAL A 48 22.48 28.45 -10.95
C VAL A 48 23.09 29.32 -9.86
N ASN A 49 22.97 30.64 -10.04
CA ASN A 49 23.36 31.63 -9.04
C ASN A 49 22.65 31.35 -7.72
N PHE A 50 23.32 31.46 -6.58
CA PHE A 50 22.86 31.12 -5.22
C PHE A 50 21.46 31.71 -4.87
N LYS A 51 21.11 32.88 -5.44
CA LYS A 51 19.77 33.49 -5.32
C LYS A 51 18.64 32.67 -5.95
N ASN A 52 18.94 31.85 -6.95
CA ASN A 52 17.95 30.99 -7.61
C ASN A 52 17.75 29.65 -6.87
N LEU A 53 18.77 29.18 -6.12
CA LEU A 53 18.66 27.96 -5.30
C LEU A 53 17.62 28.13 -4.17
N THR A 54 17.54 29.31 -3.59
CA THR A 54 16.54 29.63 -2.55
C THR A 54 15.13 29.65 -3.15
N LYS A 55 14.95 30.24 -4.32
CA LYS A 55 13.66 30.22 -5.04
C LYS A 55 13.25 28.81 -5.46
N LEU A 56 14.19 27.97 -5.91
CA LEU A 56 13.94 26.58 -6.23
C LEU A 56 13.56 25.77 -4.97
N LYS A 57 14.26 25.97 -3.85
CA LYS A 57 13.89 25.34 -2.56
C LYS A 57 12.51 25.78 -2.09
N LEU A 58 12.16 27.06 -2.23
CA LEU A 58 10.83 27.57 -1.89
C LEU A 58 9.75 26.97 -2.80
N ALA A 59 9.99 26.87 -4.11
CA ALA A 59 9.08 26.25 -5.06
C ALA A 59 8.89 24.74 -4.78
N LEU A 60 9.98 24.03 -4.50
CA LEU A 60 9.93 22.61 -4.12
C LEU A 60 9.20 22.38 -2.78
N ASN A 61 9.40 23.27 -1.80
CA ASN A 61 8.67 23.22 -0.55
C ASN A 61 7.17 23.53 -0.77
N PHE A 62 6.84 24.54 -1.58
CA PHE A 62 5.45 24.86 -1.94
C PHE A 62 4.76 23.71 -2.68
N ILE A 63 5.45 23.07 -3.63
CA ILE A 63 4.96 21.87 -4.34
C ILE A 63 4.80 20.71 -3.35
N ARG A 64 5.78 20.49 -2.47
CA ARG A 64 5.72 19.46 -1.43
C ARG A 64 4.56 19.69 -0.47
N ASP A 65 4.31 20.93 -0.06
CA ASP A 65 3.21 21.29 0.85
C ASP A 65 1.85 21.21 0.14
N LYS A 66 1.79 21.51 -1.15
CA LYS A 66 0.60 21.35 -1.97
C LYS A 66 0.28 19.85 -2.21
N ILE A 67 1.30 19.01 -2.45
CA ILE A 67 1.17 17.55 -2.55
C ILE A 67 0.74 16.96 -1.20
N LYS A 68 1.30 17.43 -0.07
CA LYS A 68 0.89 17.00 1.27
C LYS A 68 -0.56 17.36 1.62
N ARG A 69 -1.12 18.42 1.02
CA ARG A 69 -2.50 18.86 1.29
C ARG A 69 -3.57 18.14 0.47
N THR A 70 -3.19 17.42 -0.56
CA THR A 70 -4.15 16.69 -1.39
C THR A 70 -4.15 15.24 -0.94
N SER A 71 -5.13 14.84 -0.12
CA SER A 71 -5.34 13.44 0.23
C SER A 71 -5.51 12.61 -1.04
N SER A 72 -4.82 11.47 -1.12
CA SER A 72 -4.96 10.53 -2.24
C SER A 72 -6.23 9.68 -2.12
N ILE A 73 -6.97 9.82 -1.00
CA ILE A 73 -8.17 9.04 -0.72
C ILE A 73 -9.36 9.94 -0.37
N LYS A 74 -10.55 9.50 -0.73
CA LYS A 74 -11.83 10.12 -0.37
C LYS A 74 -12.62 9.16 0.50
N ARG A 75 -12.98 9.61 1.71
CA ARG A 75 -13.83 8.86 2.65
C ARG A 75 -15.26 8.84 2.15
N GLY A 76 -15.91 7.67 2.18
CA GLY A 76 -17.34 7.48 1.95
C GLY A 76 -18.18 7.59 3.24
N VAL A 77 -19.45 7.16 3.14
CA VAL A 77 -20.37 7.15 4.27
C VAL A 77 -20.13 5.98 5.20
N GLU A 78 -20.35 6.17 6.49
CA GLU A 78 -20.33 5.13 7.51
C GLU A 78 -21.69 4.46 7.59
N VAL A 79 -21.71 3.12 7.63
CA VAL A 79 -22.93 2.32 7.78
C VAL A 79 -22.76 1.23 8.85
N GLN A 80 -23.86 0.78 9.43
CA GLN A 80 -23.87 -0.40 10.29
C GLN A 80 -23.71 -1.65 9.43
N MET A 81 -22.88 -2.57 9.88
CA MET A 81 -22.57 -3.82 9.18
C MET A 81 -22.68 -5.01 10.13
N PRO A 82 -23.89 -5.55 10.33
CA PRO A 82 -24.03 -6.82 11.05
C PRO A 82 -23.46 -7.96 10.21
N THR A 83 -22.67 -8.83 10.84
CA THR A 83 -22.02 -9.98 10.23
C THR A 83 -22.21 -11.22 11.09
N SER A 84 -21.90 -12.40 10.57
CA SER A 84 -21.87 -13.65 11.35
C SER A 84 -20.80 -13.65 12.45
N TYR A 85 -19.82 -12.74 12.37
CA TYR A 85 -18.71 -12.58 13.31
C TYR A 85 -18.94 -11.47 14.35
N GLY A 86 -20.03 -10.73 14.24
CA GLY A 86 -20.38 -9.66 15.16
C GLY A 86 -20.96 -8.41 14.49
N LYS A 87 -21.18 -7.37 15.29
CA LYS A 87 -21.73 -6.09 14.82
C LYS A 87 -20.60 -5.10 14.62
N PHE A 88 -20.36 -4.75 13.37
CA PHE A 88 -19.34 -3.80 12.93
C PHE A 88 -19.96 -2.54 12.31
N LYS A 89 -19.12 -1.59 11.99
CA LYS A 89 -19.40 -0.47 11.10
C LYS A 89 -18.47 -0.56 9.90
N LEU A 90 -18.90 -0.03 8.77
CA LEU A 90 -18.16 -0.06 7.51
C LEU A 90 -18.07 1.33 6.90
N ILE A 91 -16.86 1.69 6.42
CA ILE A 91 -16.60 2.92 5.67
C ILE A 91 -15.82 2.55 4.39
N PRO A 92 -16.34 2.85 3.20
CA PRO A 92 -15.54 2.74 1.97
C PRO A 92 -14.62 3.95 1.80
N PHE A 93 -13.48 3.74 1.15
CA PHE A 93 -12.50 4.76 0.80
C PHE A 93 -12.13 4.63 -0.68
N LEU A 94 -12.34 5.69 -1.44
CA LEU A 94 -11.96 5.75 -2.86
C LEU A 94 -10.53 6.29 -3.00
N GLN A 95 -9.64 5.53 -3.61
CA GLN A 95 -8.30 6.00 -4.00
C GLN A 95 -8.39 6.85 -5.26
N ILE A 96 -8.10 8.14 -5.12
CA ILE A 96 -8.15 9.11 -6.22
C ILE A 96 -7.09 8.75 -7.28
N GLY A 97 -7.47 8.77 -8.54
CA GLY A 97 -6.60 8.47 -9.68
C GLY A 97 -6.59 7.01 -10.13
N THR A 98 -6.78 6.04 -9.22
CA THR A 98 -6.84 4.60 -9.57
C THR A 98 -8.25 4.06 -9.64
N LYS A 99 -9.23 4.76 -9.08
CA LYS A 99 -10.63 4.33 -8.86
C LYS A 99 -10.74 3.03 -8.01
N LYS A 100 -9.68 2.63 -7.32
CA LYS A 100 -9.73 1.50 -6.38
C LYS A 100 -10.52 1.90 -5.15
N GLU A 101 -11.42 1.03 -4.71
CA GLU A 101 -12.14 1.17 -3.46
C GLU A 101 -11.54 0.26 -2.41
N HIS A 102 -11.25 0.83 -1.25
CA HIS A 102 -10.79 0.14 -0.05
C HIS A 102 -11.90 0.20 0.98
N VAL A 103 -11.91 -0.74 1.91
CA VAL A 103 -12.94 -0.81 2.94
C VAL A 103 -12.31 -0.82 4.32
N VAL A 104 -12.89 -0.05 5.23
CA VAL A 104 -12.62 -0.17 6.67
C VAL A 104 -13.83 -0.81 7.33
N LEU A 105 -13.63 -1.97 7.94
CA LEU A 105 -14.59 -2.62 8.82
C LEU A 105 -14.10 -2.43 10.25
N PHE A 106 -14.91 -1.88 11.16
CA PHE A 106 -14.44 -1.53 12.50
C PHE A 106 -15.50 -1.68 13.57
N LYS A 107 -15.03 -1.78 14.82
CA LYS A 107 -15.84 -1.84 16.04
C LYS A 107 -15.27 -0.92 17.12
N GLY A 108 -16.14 -0.34 17.93
CA GLY A 108 -15.77 0.51 19.06
C GLY A 108 -15.31 1.90 18.66
N ASN A 109 -14.68 2.61 19.61
CA ASN A 109 -14.11 3.95 19.39
C ASN A 109 -12.70 3.82 18.79
N LEU A 110 -12.45 4.49 17.66
CA LEU A 110 -11.16 4.44 16.97
C LEU A 110 -10.12 5.42 17.54
N THR A 111 -10.55 6.48 18.22
CA THR A 111 -9.71 7.64 18.61
C THR A 111 -9.35 7.69 20.08
N ASP A 112 -9.44 6.57 20.77
CA ASP A 112 -8.97 6.42 22.12
C ASP A 112 -7.43 6.42 22.19
N ASP A 113 -6.83 6.83 23.32
CA ASP A 113 -5.37 6.94 23.51
C ASP A 113 -4.63 5.59 23.51
N SER A 114 -5.32 4.49 23.75
CA SER A 114 -4.72 3.16 23.72
C SER A 114 -4.48 2.65 22.30
N PRO A 115 -3.42 1.86 22.06
CA PRO A 115 -3.15 1.30 20.73
C PRO A 115 -4.32 0.45 20.21
N LEU A 116 -4.78 0.75 19.00
CA LEU A 116 -5.91 0.08 18.36
C LEU A 116 -5.48 -1.26 17.74
N LEU A 117 -6.31 -2.31 17.93
CA LEU A 117 -6.10 -3.58 17.22
C LEU A 117 -6.44 -3.41 15.72
N VAL A 118 -5.47 -3.67 14.85
CA VAL A 118 -5.61 -3.42 13.40
C VAL A 118 -5.18 -4.64 12.59
N ARG A 119 -6.01 -5.07 11.67
CA ARG A 119 -5.63 -5.97 10.57
C ARG A 119 -5.56 -5.20 9.26
N MET A 120 -4.42 -5.22 8.60
CA MET A 120 -4.30 -4.77 7.22
C MET A 120 -4.38 -5.98 6.29
N HIS A 121 -5.54 -6.17 5.65
CA HIS A 121 -5.85 -7.29 4.78
C HIS A 121 -5.81 -6.83 3.32
N SER A 122 -5.00 -7.48 2.49
CA SER A 122 -5.02 -7.29 1.03
C SER A 122 -6.03 -8.26 0.44
N SER A 123 -6.94 -7.78 -0.40
CA SER A 123 -8.01 -8.58 -1.00
C SER A 123 -7.49 -9.84 -1.69
N CYS A 124 -8.23 -10.90 -1.54
CA CYS A 124 -7.98 -12.20 -2.16
C CYS A 124 -9.32 -12.85 -2.53
N ALA A 125 -9.84 -12.55 -3.71
CA ALA A 125 -11.16 -13.02 -4.13
C ALA A 125 -11.31 -14.54 -4.01
N THR A 126 -10.27 -15.29 -4.32
CA THR A 126 -10.31 -16.77 -4.21
C THR A 126 -10.45 -17.24 -2.77
N GLY A 127 -9.71 -16.66 -1.82
CA GLY A 127 -9.78 -17.03 -0.40
C GLY A 127 -10.96 -16.39 0.31
N ASP A 128 -11.15 -15.07 0.12
CA ASP A 128 -12.11 -14.29 0.91
C ASP A 128 -13.57 -14.57 0.48
N ILE A 129 -13.83 -14.86 -0.81
CA ILE A 129 -15.17 -15.06 -1.36
C ILE A 129 -15.47 -16.54 -1.61
N PHE A 130 -14.50 -17.27 -2.20
CA PHE A 130 -14.72 -18.64 -2.67
C PHE A 130 -14.13 -19.70 -1.74
N SER A 131 -13.59 -19.29 -0.57
CA SER A 131 -13.01 -20.21 0.44
C SER A 131 -11.98 -21.17 -0.16
N SER A 132 -11.14 -20.67 -1.07
CA SER A 132 -10.10 -21.45 -1.73
C SER A 132 -9.10 -22.00 -0.71
N MET A 133 -8.86 -23.29 -0.74
CA MET A 133 -7.86 -23.97 0.11
C MET A 133 -6.41 -23.73 -0.35
N ARG A 134 -6.18 -23.02 -1.45
CA ARG A 134 -4.81 -22.70 -1.95
C ARG A 134 -4.12 -21.57 -1.16
N CYS A 135 -4.80 -20.97 -0.18
CA CYS A 135 -4.25 -19.91 0.68
C CYS A 135 -5.06 -19.79 1.97
N ASP A 136 -4.45 -19.19 2.97
CA ASP A 136 -4.99 -18.91 4.30
C ASP A 136 -5.76 -17.56 4.41
N CYS A 137 -6.04 -16.87 3.30
CA CYS A 137 -6.52 -15.47 3.31
C CYS A 137 -7.90 -15.32 3.95
N GLY A 138 -8.89 -16.10 3.50
CA GLY A 138 -10.26 -16.01 4.02
C GLY A 138 -10.32 -16.34 5.51
N GLU A 139 -9.64 -17.42 5.94
CA GLU A 139 -9.58 -17.81 7.36
C GLU A 139 -8.89 -16.73 8.21
N GLN A 140 -7.83 -16.10 7.72
CA GLN A 140 -7.20 -14.95 8.39
C GLN A 140 -8.14 -13.74 8.51
N LEU A 141 -8.97 -13.47 7.49
CA LEU A 141 -9.96 -12.40 7.54
C LEU A 141 -10.99 -12.68 8.63
N HIS A 142 -11.57 -13.87 8.64
CA HIS A 142 -12.56 -14.31 9.63
C HIS A 142 -12.00 -14.29 11.05
N LYS A 143 -10.79 -14.83 11.23
CA LYS A 143 -10.10 -14.83 12.53
C LYS A 143 -9.82 -13.42 13.05
N ALA A 144 -9.46 -12.49 12.15
CA ALA A 144 -9.28 -11.09 12.54
C ALA A 144 -10.60 -10.44 12.99
N MET A 145 -11.73 -10.76 12.32
CA MET A 145 -13.06 -10.29 12.74
C MET A 145 -13.42 -10.83 14.14
N GLU A 146 -13.20 -12.12 14.41
CA GLU A 146 -13.44 -12.73 15.71
C GLU A 146 -12.60 -12.07 16.83
N LEU A 147 -11.32 -11.82 16.57
CA LEU A 147 -10.43 -11.19 17.54
C LEU A 147 -10.86 -9.76 17.87
N ILE A 148 -11.26 -8.98 16.87
CA ILE A 148 -11.75 -7.61 17.04
C ILE A 148 -13.11 -7.62 17.76
N GLU A 149 -14.00 -8.55 17.44
CA GLU A 149 -15.28 -8.71 18.14
C GLU A 149 -15.05 -9.01 19.61
N LYS A 150 -14.16 -9.96 19.92
CA LYS A 150 -13.80 -10.34 21.30
C LYS A 150 -13.17 -9.19 22.07
N GLU A 151 -12.31 -8.39 21.45
CA GLU A 151 -11.69 -7.22 22.07
C GLU A 151 -12.69 -6.06 22.24
N GLY A 152 -13.77 -6.04 21.46
CA GLY A 152 -14.78 -4.97 21.46
C GLY A 152 -14.33 -3.69 20.75
N ARG A 153 -13.07 -3.60 20.30
CA ARG A 153 -12.47 -2.42 19.67
C ARG A 153 -11.36 -2.81 18.68
N GLY A 154 -11.45 -2.34 17.47
CA GLY A 154 -10.43 -2.58 16.42
C GLY A 154 -10.96 -2.31 15.03
N LEU A 155 -10.08 -2.47 14.04
CA LEU A 155 -10.47 -2.31 12.63
C LEU A 155 -9.72 -3.28 11.71
N ILE A 156 -10.37 -3.57 10.58
CA ILE A 156 -9.79 -4.23 9.41
C ILE A 156 -9.72 -3.22 8.28
N LEU A 157 -8.51 -2.99 7.76
CA LEU A 157 -8.28 -2.32 6.48
C LEU A 157 -8.30 -3.38 5.38
N TYR A 158 -9.39 -3.47 4.63
CA TYR A 158 -9.50 -4.34 3.47
C TYR A 158 -9.05 -3.57 2.23
N LEU A 159 -7.82 -3.83 1.80
CA LEU A 159 -7.18 -3.11 0.71
C LEU A 159 -7.38 -3.85 -0.62
N ASN A 160 -7.90 -3.15 -1.63
CA ASN A 160 -8.07 -3.68 -2.98
C ASN A 160 -6.71 -3.80 -3.69
N GLN A 161 -5.98 -4.89 -3.36
CA GLN A 161 -4.63 -5.20 -3.84
C GLN A 161 -4.50 -6.70 -4.15
N GLU A 162 -5.44 -7.21 -4.96
CA GLU A 162 -5.53 -8.61 -5.35
C GLU A 162 -4.21 -9.13 -5.97
N GLY A 163 -3.89 -10.40 -5.68
CA GLY A 163 -2.71 -11.04 -6.26
C GLY A 163 -1.39 -10.36 -5.89
N ARG A 164 -1.25 -9.79 -4.69
CA ARG A 164 -0.10 -8.97 -4.30
C ARG A 164 0.10 -7.72 -5.16
N GLY A 165 -1.01 -7.14 -5.64
CA GLY A 165 -1.01 -5.93 -6.46
C GLY A 165 -1.13 -6.16 -7.96
N ILE A 166 -0.86 -7.38 -8.47
CA ILE A 166 -0.88 -7.69 -9.91
C ILE A 166 -2.30 -7.88 -10.48
N GLY A 167 -3.31 -8.02 -9.61
CA GLY A 167 -4.70 -8.23 -10.00
C GLY A 167 -5.10 -9.70 -10.18
N LEU A 168 -6.41 -9.94 -10.31
CA LEU A 168 -6.97 -11.30 -10.36
C LEU A 168 -6.55 -12.05 -11.63
N MET A 169 -6.53 -11.39 -12.79
CA MET A 169 -6.18 -12.03 -14.05
C MET A 169 -4.75 -12.58 -14.03
N GLU A 170 -3.78 -11.77 -13.61
CA GLU A 170 -2.39 -12.19 -13.52
C GLU A 170 -2.17 -13.23 -12.42
N LYS A 171 -2.92 -13.14 -11.32
CA LYS A 171 -2.93 -14.19 -10.29
C LYS A 171 -3.41 -15.54 -10.84
N MET A 172 -4.42 -15.57 -11.72
CA MET A 172 -4.86 -16.85 -12.33
C MET A 172 -3.80 -17.40 -13.28
N ARG A 173 -3.08 -16.56 -14.02
CA ARG A 173 -1.92 -16.98 -14.82
C ARG A 173 -0.79 -17.53 -13.94
N ALA A 174 -0.51 -16.88 -12.81
CA ALA A 174 0.46 -17.38 -11.83
C ALA A 174 0.03 -18.73 -11.24
N TYR A 175 -1.25 -18.92 -10.96
CA TYR A 175 -1.79 -20.21 -10.51
C TYR A 175 -1.58 -21.31 -11.54
N LYS A 176 -1.74 -21.01 -12.84
CA LYS A 176 -1.48 -21.97 -13.90
C LYS A 176 -0.01 -22.40 -13.96
N LEU A 177 0.91 -21.45 -13.82
CA LEU A 177 2.36 -21.76 -13.72
C LEU A 177 2.69 -22.58 -12.46
N GLN A 178 2.01 -22.32 -11.33
CA GLN A 178 2.18 -23.12 -10.12
C GLN A 178 1.72 -24.57 -10.30
N GLU A 179 0.68 -24.82 -11.09
CA GLU A 179 0.26 -26.18 -11.47
C GLU A 179 1.32 -26.89 -12.34
N GLU A 180 2.15 -26.13 -13.04
CA GLU A 180 3.31 -26.61 -13.82
C GLU A 180 4.58 -26.80 -12.96
N GLY A 181 4.52 -26.48 -11.64
CA GLY A 181 5.60 -26.72 -10.68
C GLY A 181 6.39 -25.49 -10.22
N PHE A 182 6.11 -24.29 -10.76
CA PHE A 182 6.76 -23.05 -10.30
C PHE A 182 6.25 -22.66 -8.91
N ASP A 183 7.10 -22.04 -8.10
CA ASP A 183 6.61 -21.42 -6.86
C ASP A 183 5.95 -20.05 -7.13
N THR A 184 5.39 -19.45 -6.07
CA THR A 184 4.64 -18.18 -6.20
C THR A 184 5.51 -17.01 -6.70
N ILE A 185 6.79 -16.97 -6.31
CA ILE A 185 7.72 -15.89 -6.70
C ILE A 185 8.16 -16.11 -8.15
N GLU A 186 8.55 -17.33 -8.48
CA GLU A 186 8.96 -17.71 -9.84
C GLU A 186 7.84 -17.49 -10.86
N ALA A 187 6.61 -17.84 -10.51
CA ALA A 187 5.44 -17.60 -11.34
C ALA A 187 5.24 -16.10 -11.62
N ASN A 188 5.34 -15.25 -10.59
CA ASN A 188 5.22 -13.79 -10.78
C ASN A 188 6.34 -13.22 -11.65
N LEU A 189 7.59 -13.61 -11.39
CA LEU A 189 8.76 -13.16 -12.17
C LEU A 189 8.66 -13.59 -13.64
N LYS A 190 8.20 -14.82 -13.91
CA LYS A 190 7.98 -15.34 -15.27
C LYS A 190 6.92 -14.55 -16.04
N LEU A 191 5.95 -13.98 -15.33
CA LEU A 191 4.91 -13.09 -15.89
C LEU A 191 5.38 -11.63 -16.01
N GLY A 192 6.61 -11.30 -15.60
CA GLY A 192 7.16 -9.93 -15.67
C GLY A 192 6.77 -9.05 -14.48
N HIS A 193 6.24 -9.62 -13.41
CA HIS A 193 5.86 -8.92 -12.19
C HIS A 193 6.94 -9.05 -11.10
N ASN A 194 6.95 -8.10 -10.15
CA ASN A 194 7.72 -8.25 -8.94
C ASN A 194 7.10 -9.30 -8.00
N ALA A 195 7.88 -9.80 -7.05
CA ALA A 195 7.40 -10.74 -6.04
C ALA A 195 6.25 -10.18 -5.19
N ASP A 196 6.27 -8.86 -4.95
CA ASP A 196 5.23 -8.12 -4.22
C ASP A 196 5.14 -6.67 -4.74
N GLU A 197 3.98 -6.28 -5.25
CA GLU A 197 3.70 -4.93 -5.78
C GLU A 197 2.68 -4.16 -4.91
N ARG A 198 2.42 -4.64 -3.68
CA ARG A 198 1.48 -3.98 -2.77
C ARG A 198 2.03 -2.66 -2.25
N ASP A 199 1.16 -1.68 -2.18
CA ASP A 199 1.42 -0.39 -1.53
C ASP A 199 0.64 -0.30 -0.21
N TYR A 200 1.37 -0.31 0.89
CA TYR A 200 0.78 -0.21 2.22
C TYR A 200 0.63 1.24 2.72
N SER A 201 1.14 2.22 1.98
CA SER A 201 1.04 3.65 2.34
C SER A 201 -0.40 4.13 2.34
N ILE A 202 -1.24 3.57 1.44
CA ILE A 202 -2.67 3.85 1.38
C ILE A 202 -3.37 3.48 2.69
N GLY A 203 -2.97 2.34 3.30
CA GLY A 203 -3.46 1.94 4.60
C GLY A 203 -3.10 2.92 5.71
N ALA A 204 -1.86 3.44 5.70
CA ALA A 204 -1.44 4.47 6.65
C ALA A 204 -2.21 5.78 6.46
N GLU A 205 -2.53 6.17 5.23
CA GLU A 205 -3.31 7.37 4.95
C GLU A 205 -4.75 7.22 5.46
N ILE A 206 -5.38 6.04 5.26
CA ILE A 206 -6.71 5.74 5.79
C ILE A 206 -6.70 5.81 7.32
N LEU A 207 -5.72 5.18 7.99
CA LEU A 207 -5.58 5.23 9.45
C LEU A 207 -5.49 6.68 9.95
N LYS A 208 -4.67 7.52 9.32
CA LYS A 208 -4.53 8.94 9.68
C LYS A 208 -5.82 9.74 9.50
N GLN A 209 -6.58 9.49 8.42
CA GLN A 209 -7.89 10.13 8.23
C GLN A 209 -8.91 9.72 9.29
N LEU A 210 -8.77 8.51 9.85
CA LEU A 210 -9.60 8.02 10.96
C LEU A 210 -9.09 8.49 12.34
N GLY A 211 -8.00 9.25 12.40
CA GLY A 211 -7.38 9.70 13.66
C GLY A 211 -6.57 8.60 14.38
N VAL A 212 -6.30 7.48 13.72
CA VAL A 212 -5.57 6.34 14.29
C VAL A 212 -4.08 6.49 14.04
N THR A 213 -3.30 6.68 15.09
CA THR A 213 -1.85 6.88 15.02
C THR A 213 -1.03 5.80 15.72
N LYS A 214 -1.62 5.10 16.70
CA LYS A 214 -0.98 4.01 17.46
C LYS A 214 -1.77 2.72 17.29
N ILE A 215 -1.09 1.64 16.92
CA ILE A 215 -1.75 0.36 16.61
C ILE A 215 -0.98 -0.84 17.17
N ARG A 216 -1.73 -1.92 17.47
CA ARG A 216 -1.25 -3.30 17.55
C ARG A 216 -1.65 -3.99 16.26
N LEU A 217 -0.69 -4.49 15.50
CA LEU A 217 -0.92 -4.97 14.14
C LEU A 217 -1.03 -6.50 14.09
N LEU A 218 -2.19 -7.01 13.66
CA LEU A 218 -2.39 -8.44 13.34
C LEU A 218 -1.69 -8.77 12.02
N THR A 219 -0.48 -9.36 12.11
CA THR A 219 0.30 -9.69 10.90
C THR A 219 1.41 -10.70 11.20
N ASN A 220 1.72 -11.54 10.20
CA ASN A 220 2.91 -12.39 10.15
C ASN A 220 3.97 -11.81 9.18
N ASN A 221 3.63 -10.73 8.44
CA ASN A 221 4.52 -10.09 7.47
C ASN A 221 5.18 -8.85 8.10
N PRO A 222 6.52 -8.85 8.31
CA PRO A 222 7.24 -7.70 8.86
C PRO A 222 7.19 -6.45 7.97
N ASP A 223 7.09 -6.60 6.64
CA ASP A 223 7.04 -5.46 5.71
C ASP A 223 5.84 -4.55 5.95
N LYS A 224 4.70 -5.11 6.41
CA LYS A 224 3.52 -4.30 6.76
C LYS A 224 3.82 -3.36 7.92
N SER A 225 4.47 -3.86 8.97
CA SER A 225 4.86 -3.07 10.13
C SER A 225 5.87 -1.97 9.74
N ILE A 226 6.91 -2.35 8.99
CA ILE A 226 7.95 -1.42 8.51
C ILE A 226 7.33 -0.32 7.65
N SER A 227 6.46 -0.68 6.70
CA SER A 227 5.82 0.27 5.80
C SER A 227 4.92 1.26 6.53
N LEU A 228 4.10 0.78 7.47
CA LEU A 228 3.25 1.64 8.31
C LEU A 228 4.08 2.59 9.17
N SER A 229 5.15 2.09 9.78
CA SER A 229 6.06 2.92 10.60
C SER A 229 6.75 4.01 9.77
N ARG A 230 7.22 3.68 8.57
CA ARG A 230 7.78 4.66 7.62
C ARG A 230 6.78 5.74 7.22
N CYS A 231 5.51 5.41 7.20
CA CYS A 231 4.43 6.36 6.95
C CYS A 231 3.94 7.08 8.22
N GLY A 232 4.62 6.94 9.38
CA GLY A 232 4.34 7.68 10.61
C GLY A 232 3.19 7.11 11.45
N ILE A 233 2.86 5.82 11.29
CA ILE A 233 1.99 5.08 12.20
C ILE A 233 2.88 4.38 13.24
N ILE A 234 2.55 4.52 14.52
CA ILE A 234 3.27 3.88 15.62
C ILE A 234 2.72 2.46 15.78
N VAL A 235 3.50 1.48 15.34
CA VAL A 235 3.20 0.06 15.58
C VAL A 235 3.83 -0.34 16.92
N THR A 236 3.01 -0.42 17.96
CA THR A 236 3.45 -0.74 19.32
C THR A 236 3.72 -2.23 19.51
N ASP A 237 2.99 -3.07 18.76
CA ASP A 237 3.13 -4.51 18.82
C ASP A 237 2.68 -5.17 17.51
N THR A 238 3.21 -6.36 17.22
CA THR A 238 2.79 -7.23 16.13
C THR A 238 2.26 -8.55 16.69
N ILE A 239 0.99 -8.81 16.45
CA ILE A 239 0.29 -10.00 16.94
C ILE A 239 0.20 -11.01 15.80
N PRO A 240 0.73 -12.24 15.97
CA PRO A 240 0.64 -13.29 14.95
C PRO A 240 -0.82 -13.64 14.63
N LEU A 241 -1.08 -13.89 13.35
CA LEU A 241 -2.37 -14.35 12.85
C LEU A 241 -2.13 -15.57 11.98
N GLU A 242 -1.87 -16.69 12.64
CA GLU A 242 -1.56 -17.96 11.97
C GLU A 242 -2.82 -18.82 11.90
N ILE A 243 -2.94 -19.50 10.77
CA ILE A 243 -3.95 -20.52 10.47
C ILE A 243 -3.20 -21.83 10.25
N ALA A 244 -3.75 -22.92 10.77
CA ALA A 244 -3.16 -24.24 10.56
C ALA A 244 -3.09 -24.57 9.07
N PRO A 245 -1.92 -25.00 8.56
CA PRO A 245 -1.76 -25.31 7.15
C PRO A 245 -2.61 -26.51 6.73
N ASN A 246 -3.07 -26.50 5.49
CA ASN A 246 -3.72 -27.65 4.86
C ASN A 246 -2.84 -28.24 3.72
N SER A 247 -3.23 -29.38 3.17
CA SER A 247 -2.44 -30.06 2.13
C SER A 247 -2.27 -29.26 0.83
N TYR A 248 -3.13 -28.28 0.57
CA TYR A 248 -3.11 -27.46 -0.65
C TYR A 248 -2.32 -26.17 -0.50
N ASP A 249 -2.22 -25.59 0.73
CA ASP A 249 -1.55 -24.31 0.95
C ASP A 249 -0.18 -24.42 1.62
N ILE A 250 0.21 -25.58 2.12
CA ILE A 250 1.49 -25.77 2.83
C ILE A 250 2.69 -25.27 2.02
N LYS A 251 2.76 -25.55 0.71
CA LYS A 251 3.84 -25.06 -0.16
C LYS A 251 3.83 -23.52 -0.28
N TYR A 252 2.66 -22.93 -0.37
CA TYR A 252 2.48 -21.48 -0.41
C TYR A 252 2.92 -20.82 0.91
N LEU A 253 2.58 -21.41 2.04
CA LEU A 253 2.99 -20.92 3.38
C LEU A 253 4.50 -21.07 3.58
N MET A 254 5.09 -22.18 3.14
CA MET A 254 6.56 -22.37 3.14
C MET A 254 7.25 -21.28 2.31
N THR A 255 6.75 -20.98 1.09
CA THR A 255 7.29 -19.88 0.27
C THR A 255 7.20 -18.53 1.00
N LYS A 256 6.09 -18.25 1.69
CA LYS A 256 5.96 -17.03 2.52
C LYS A 256 7.02 -16.98 3.61
N ARG A 257 7.24 -18.09 4.33
CA ARG A 257 8.21 -18.18 5.42
C ARG A 257 9.64 -18.06 4.89
N ASP A 258 10.01 -18.92 3.96
CA ASP A 258 11.41 -19.16 3.57
C ASP A 258 11.94 -18.10 2.60
N ARG A 259 11.09 -17.57 1.72
CA ARG A 259 11.50 -16.64 0.65
C ARG A 259 10.97 -15.21 0.81
N MET A 260 9.99 -14.99 1.70
CA MET A 260 9.37 -13.66 1.90
C MET A 260 9.47 -13.17 3.35
N GLY A 261 10.20 -13.85 4.22
CA GLY A 261 10.47 -13.42 5.58
C GLY A 261 9.25 -13.37 6.51
N HIS A 262 8.17 -14.06 6.17
CA HIS A 262 7.01 -14.18 7.06
C HIS A 262 7.36 -14.99 8.30
N LYS A 263 6.92 -14.52 9.46
CA LYS A 263 7.05 -15.25 10.74
C LYS A 263 5.90 -16.25 10.83
N LEU A 264 6.15 -17.50 10.48
CA LEU A 264 5.19 -18.60 10.49
C LEU A 264 5.82 -19.83 11.16
N HIS A 265 5.06 -20.48 12.05
CA HIS A 265 5.38 -21.76 12.69
C HIS A 265 4.66 -22.87 11.93
N LEU A 266 5.35 -23.50 10.97
CA LEU A 266 4.81 -24.56 10.07
C LEU A 266 5.36 -25.90 10.44
#